data_952a1533bc863e3a20811d560fa79ef2
#
_entry.id   952a1533bc863e3a20811d560fa79ef2
#
_cell.length_a   1.000
_cell.length_b   1.000
_cell.length_c   1.000
_cell.angle_alpha   90.00
_cell.angle_beta   90.00
_cell.angle_gamma   90.00
#
_symmetry.space_group_name_H-M   'P 1'
#
loop_
_entity.id
_entity.type
_entity.pdbx_description
1 polymer ?
#
loop_
_entity_poly.entity_id
_entity_poly.type
_entity_poly.pdbx_seq_one_letter_code
_entity_poly.pdbx_strand_id
1 'polypeptide(L)'
;MLNAERGDWLVITERQNDILNLIVDLFTQTHEPVGSKALQSSIETSSATIRNEMAKLEKLGLLEKAHTSSGRMPSPAGFKYFVEHSLSLDSIDERDVYQLVKAFDFEAFKLEDILAKASQVLADITGFTVAILDVEPARQKLTGFEIVQLSNHDALAVLNLDDSKPMTVQFAIPKNFLSRDLLRLKEVVDERLVGRELIDVHYKLRTEIPQVLQKYFTVTDNVIDLFDYIFKELFKETVFVAGKVNALDYAELKTYQFLDDEQGLALTIRQGMAENEMATVQVADSSEPALADLSLLTYKFLIPYRGFGLMSLIGPIDMNYRRNVSLINVIGRILAVKLRDYYRYLNSNHYEVH
;
A
#
# COMPACT_ATOMS: atom_id res chain seq x y z
N MET A 1 -0.48 4.52 21.10
CA MET A 1 0.27 5.71 21.60
C MET A 1 1.13 6.18 20.43
N LEU A 2 0.68 7.23 19.78
CA LEU A 2 1.36 7.87 18.64
C LEU A 2 2.51 8.71 19.18
N ASN A 3 3.75 8.33 18.87
CA ASN A 3 4.91 9.19 19.04
C ASN A 3 5.07 10.04 17.78
N ALA A 4 4.43 11.20 17.76
CA ALA A 4 4.75 12.24 16.81
C ALA A 4 5.88 13.11 17.38
N GLU A 5 6.88 13.36 16.58
CA GLU A 5 7.86 14.42 16.84
C GLU A 5 7.12 15.72 17.13
N ARG A 6 7.47 16.38 18.25
CA ARG A 6 6.78 17.55 18.77
C ARG A 6 6.99 18.78 17.87
N GLY A 7 6.09 18.94 16.89
CA GLY A 7 5.79 20.26 16.38
C GLY A 7 4.85 20.98 17.38
N ASP A 8 4.93 22.28 17.48
CA ASP A 8 4.05 23.11 18.34
C ASP A 8 2.57 22.81 18.02
N TRP A 9 1.92 22.00 18.86
CA TRP A 9 0.55 21.60 18.67
C TRP A 9 -0.39 22.81 18.89
N LEU A 10 -1.16 23.11 17.89
CA LEU A 10 -2.25 24.07 17.96
C LEU A 10 -3.29 23.55 18.97
N VAL A 11 -3.26 24.06 20.18
CA VAL A 11 -4.24 23.65 21.20
C VAL A 11 -5.53 24.44 20.97
N ILE A 12 -6.56 23.76 20.47
CA ILE A 12 -7.92 24.32 20.36
C ILE A 12 -8.76 23.89 21.57
N THR A 13 -9.80 24.64 21.89
CA THR A 13 -10.73 24.30 22.96
C THR A 13 -11.64 23.12 22.56
N GLU A 14 -12.18 22.39 23.52
CA GLU A 14 -13.15 21.31 23.29
C GLU A 14 -14.29 21.75 22.35
N ARG A 15 -14.87 22.90 22.59
CA ARG A 15 -15.91 23.48 21.72
C ARG A 15 -15.43 23.75 20.29
N GLN A 16 -14.20 24.21 20.12
CA GLN A 16 -13.61 24.42 18.79
C GLN A 16 -13.38 23.09 18.09
N ASN A 17 -12.97 22.07 18.83
CA ASN A 17 -12.83 20.73 18.31
C ASN A 17 -14.17 20.15 17.84
N ASP A 18 -15.23 20.29 18.65
CA ASP A 18 -16.58 19.85 18.26
C ASP A 18 -17.08 20.56 17.00
N ILE A 19 -16.85 21.87 16.90
CA ILE A 19 -17.23 22.66 15.73
C ILE A 19 -16.45 22.20 14.50
N LEU A 20 -15.14 21.98 14.61
CA LEU A 20 -14.30 21.49 13.51
C LEU A 20 -14.77 20.11 13.05
N ASN A 21 -15.01 19.20 13.98
CA ASN A 21 -15.47 17.84 13.68
C ASN A 21 -16.80 17.84 12.92
N LEU A 22 -17.78 18.62 13.39
CA LEU A 22 -19.06 18.73 12.72
C LEU A 22 -18.95 19.38 11.33
N ILE A 23 -18.06 20.37 11.17
CA ILE A 23 -17.82 20.98 9.85
C ILE A 23 -17.20 19.95 8.91
N VAL A 24 -16.21 19.17 9.36
CA VAL A 24 -15.59 18.10 8.55
C VAL A 24 -16.65 17.06 8.17
N ASP A 25 -17.42 16.56 9.13
CA ASP A 25 -18.43 15.53 8.89
C ASP A 25 -19.52 16.01 7.90
N LEU A 26 -20.01 17.25 8.05
CA LEU A 26 -21.01 17.80 7.13
C LEU A 26 -20.43 18.10 5.75
N PHE A 27 -19.22 18.67 5.70
CA PHE A 27 -18.57 19.00 4.43
C PHE A 27 -18.25 17.75 3.59
N THR A 28 -17.74 16.69 4.22
CA THR A 28 -17.44 15.43 3.51
C THR A 28 -18.68 14.70 3.00
N GLN A 29 -19.88 15.02 3.55
CA GLN A 29 -21.15 14.45 3.08
C GLN A 29 -21.79 15.26 1.96
N THR A 30 -21.66 16.59 2.01
CA THR A 30 -22.39 17.49 1.10
C THR A 30 -21.51 18.18 0.07
N HIS A 31 -20.19 18.26 0.32
CA HIS A 31 -19.23 19.09 -0.41
C HIS A 31 -19.63 20.57 -0.49
N GLU A 32 -20.49 21.03 0.46
CA GLU A 32 -20.94 22.40 0.53
C GLU A 32 -20.39 23.10 1.78
N PRO A 33 -20.05 24.41 1.68
CA PRO A 33 -19.58 25.18 2.84
C PRO A 33 -20.61 25.22 3.97
N VAL A 34 -20.15 24.95 5.19
CA VAL A 34 -21.02 24.81 6.37
C VAL A 34 -21.26 26.16 7.04
N GLY A 35 -22.52 26.56 7.21
CA GLY A 35 -22.93 27.76 7.91
C GLY A 35 -23.16 27.52 9.41
N SER A 36 -22.99 28.56 10.26
CA SER A 36 -23.17 28.45 11.71
C SER A 36 -24.58 27.99 12.12
N LYS A 37 -25.60 28.20 11.27
CA LYS A 37 -26.97 27.72 11.54
C LYS A 37 -27.09 26.19 11.41
N ALA A 38 -26.35 25.58 10.50
CA ALA A 38 -26.38 24.13 10.33
C ALA A 38 -25.81 23.38 11.55
N LEU A 39 -24.89 24.01 12.29
CA LEU A 39 -24.28 23.43 13.48
C LEU A 39 -25.13 23.63 14.76
N GLN A 40 -26.11 24.51 14.70
CA GLN A 40 -26.89 24.90 15.89
C GLN A 40 -27.77 23.78 16.46
N SER A 41 -28.14 22.80 15.63
CA SER A 41 -28.92 21.64 16.06
C SER A 41 -28.07 20.62 16.84
N SER A 42 -26.76 20.63 16.66
CA SER A 42 -25.84 19.66 17.26
C SER A 42 -25.00 20.24 18.39
N ILE A 43 -24.93 21.58 18.50
CA ILE A 43 -24.17 22.27 19.55
C ILE A 43 -25.12 23.18 20.29
N GLU A 44 -25.27 22.97 21.62
CA GLU A 44 -26.13 23.77 22.50
C GLU A 44 -25.55 25.19 22.73
N THR A 45 -25.52 26.01 21.65
CA THR A 45 -25.03 27.38 21.75
C THR A 45 -25.59 28.25 20.63
N SER A 46 -25.47 29.59 20.78
CA SER A 46 -26.02 30.55 19.82
C SER A 46 -25.24 30.51 18.49
N SER A 47 -25.94 30.72 17.36
CA SER A 47 -25.30 30.85 16.05
C SER A 47 -24.22 31.94 15.98
N ALA A 48 -24.36 33.00 16.81
CA ALA A 48 -23.37 34.07 16.94
C ALA A 48 -22.06 33.54 17.59
N THR A 49 -22.20 32.73 18.65
CA THR A 49 -21.05 32.10 19.32
C THR A 49 -20.35 31.13 18.38
N ILE A 50 -21.12 30.27 17.69
CA ILE A 50 -20.56 29.34 16.70
C ILE A 50 -19.76 30.10 15.62
N ARG A 51 -20.33 31.19 15.09
CA ARG A 51 -19.65 32.03 14.08
C ARG A 51 -18.35 32.61 14.61
N ASN A 52 -18.30 33.03 15.87
CA ASN A 52 -17.07 33.56 16.48
C ASN A 52 -16.00 32.45 16.62
N GLU A 53 -16.38 31.24 17.02
CA GLU A 53 -15.44 30.11 17.09
C GLU A 53 -14.97 29.67 15.71
N MET A 54 -15.85 29.63 14.70
CA MET A 54 -15.44 29.37 13.29
C MET A 54 -14.44 30.42 12.80
N ALA A 55 -14.60 31.70 13.16
CA ALA A 55 -13.66 32.76 12.82
C ALA A 55 -12.28 32.59 13.51
N LYS A 56 -12.28 32.03 14.73
CA LYS A 56 -11.00 31.68 15.39
C LYS A 56 -10.31 30.50 14.71
N LEU A 57 -11.06 29.43 14.39
CA LEU A 57 -10.54 28.29 13.64
C LEU A 57 -10.00 28.68 12.26
N GLU A 58 -10.67 29.65 11.58
CA GLU A 58 -10.16 30.23 10.32
C GLU A 58 -8.83 30.96 10.54
N LYS A 59 -8.70 31.78 11.62
CA LYS A 59 -7.42 32.45 11.95
C LYS A 59 -6.31 31.46 12.30
N LEU A 60 -6.64 30.30 12.84
CA LEU A 60 -5.71 29.22 13.12
C LEU A 60 -5.36 28.40 11.87
N GLY A 61 -5.97 28.70 10.71
CA GLY A 61 -5.73 28.00 9.46
C GLY A 61 -6.42 26.64 9.36
N LEU A 62 -7.30 26.26 10.30
CA LEU A 62 -8.03 24.99 10.27
C LEU A 62 -9.29 25.03 9.42
N LEU A 63 -9.85 26.22 9.19
CA LEU A 63 -11.00 26.46 8.32
C LEU A 63 -10.65 27.53 7.28
N GLU A 64 -11.35 27.45 6.15
CA GLU A 64 -11.27 28.40 5.06
C GLU A 64 -12.65 28.99 4.76
N LYS A 65 -12.66 30.24 4.28
CA LYS A 65 -13.88 30.91 3.86
C LYS A 65 -14.16 30.57 2.41
N ALA A 66 -15.35 30.09 2.13
CA ALA A 66 -15.76 29.91 0.75
C ALA A 66 -15.94 31.27 0.04
N HIS A 67 -15.43 31.39 -1.17
CA HIS A 67 -15.44 32.66 -1.93
C HIS A 67 -16.84 33.24 -2.17
N THR A 68 -17.88 32.41 -2.19
CA THR A 68 -19.24 32.80 -2.58
C THR A 68 -20.26 32.77 -1.44
N SER A 69 -19.88 32.33 -0.23
CA SER A 69 -20.83 32.19 0.88
C SER A 69 -20.24 32.63 2.22
N SER A 70 -21.12 32.82 3.23
CA SER A 70 -20.71 33.04 4.62
C SER A 70 -20.28 31.74 5.34
N GLY A 71 -20.37 30.60 4.67
CA GLY A 71 -19.99 29.29 5.18
C GLY A 71 -18.47 29.11 5.30
N ARG A 72 -18.07 28.09 6.02
CA ARG A 72 -16.68 27.65 6.16
C ARG A 72 -16.53 26.23 5.68
N MET A 73 -15.35 25.92 5.16
CA MET A 73 -14.92 24.58 4.79
C MET A 73 -13.61 24.23 5.51
N PRO A 74 -13.33 22.96 5.77
CA PRO A 74 -12.05 22.58 6.33
C PRO A 74 -10.90 22.92 5.38
N SER A 75 -9.80 23.43 5.89
CA SER A 75 -8.54 23.50 5.14
C SER A 75 -7.83 22.14 5.13
N PRO A 76 -6.80 21.93 4.30
CA PRO A 76 -5.95 20.74 4.41
C PRO A 76 -5.40 20.52 5.82
N ALA A 77 -4.99 21.59 6.52
CA ALA A 77 -4.57 21.54 7.92
C ALA A 77 -5.72 21.17 8.87
N GLY A 78 -6.95 21.60 8.58
CA GLY A 78 -8.13 21.21 9.33
C GLY A 78 -8.48 19.74 9.20
N PHE A 79 -8.41 19.19 8.01
CA PHE A 79 -8.55 17.75 7.78
C PHE A 79 -7.45 16.94 8.47
N LYS A 80 -6.19 17.39 8.39
CA LYS A 80 -5.07 16.76 9.08
C LYS A 80 -5.28 16.73 10.59
N TYR A 81 -5.67 17.87 11.18
CA TYR A 81 -5.99 17.98 12.61
C TYR A 81 -7.13 17.02 13.02
N PHE A 82 -8.21 16.97 12.23
CA PHE A 82 -9.33 16.05 12.46
C PHE A 82 -8.89 14.58 12.48
N VAL A 83 -8.09 14.18 11.50
CA VAL A 83 -7.58 12.81 11.40
C VAL A 83 -6.69 12.45 12.59
N GLU A 84 -5.83 13.35 13.02
CA GLU A 84 -4.88 13.10 14.12
C GLU A 84 -5.53 13.08 15.50
N HIS A 85 -6.63 13.84 15.71
CA HIS A 85 -7.19 14.07 17.05
C HIS A 85 -8.62 13.54 17.25
N SER A 86 -9.39 13.39 16.18
CA SER A 86 -10.83 13.15 16.26
C SER A 86 -11.32 11.97 15.42
N LEU A 87 -10.43 11.30 14.68
CA LEU A 87 -10.82 10.18 13.84
C LEU A 87 -11.26 9.00 14.71
N SER A 88 -12.51 8.61 14.55
CA SER A 88 -13.09 7.42 15.17
C SER A 88 -13.70 6.52 14.10
N LEU A 89 -13.82 5.23 14.39
CA LEU A 89 -14.50 4.31 13.49
C LEU A 89 -16.01 4.57 13.52
N ASP A 90 -16.62 4.69 12.34
CA ASP A 90 -18.06 4.70 12.19
C ASP A 90 -18.62 3.28 12.09
N SER A 91 -19.90 3.12 12.42
CA SER A 91 -20.63 1.92 12.07
C SER A 91 -20.79 1.87 10.54
N ILE A 92 -20.37 0.77 9.92
CA ILE A 92 -20.60 0.55 8.48
C ILE A 92 -22.04 0.10 8.29
N ASP A 93 -22.70 0.59 7.22
CA ASP A 93 -24.05 0.15 6.84
C ASP A 93 -24.04 -1.37 6.63
N GLU A 94 -25.05 -2.06 7.14
CA GLU A 94 -25.21 -3.51 6.97
C GLU A 94 -25.22 -3.93 5.49
N ARG A 95 -25.70 -3.05 4.61
CA ARG A 95 -25.69 -3.27 3.15
C ARG A 95 -24.27 -3.30 2.59
N ASP A 96 -23.41 -2.37 3.02
CA ASP A 96 -21.99 -2.33 2.63
C ASP A 96 -21.29 -3.60 3.11
N VAL A 97 -21.50 -4.00 4.37
CA VAL A 97 -20.95 -5.24 4.93
C VAL A 97 -21.41 -6.46 4.14
N TYR A 98 -22.71 -6.56 3.82
CA TYR A 98 -23.26 -7.67 3.05
C TYR A 98 -22.65 -7.74 1.64
N GLN A 99 -22.54 -6.60 0.95
CA GLN A 99 -21.92 -6.52 -0.37
C GLN A 99 -20.44 -6.93 -0.33
N LEU A 100 -19.71 -6.50 0.70
CA LEU A 100 -18.33 -6.88 0.91
C LEU A 100 -18.17 -8.39 1.08
N VAL A 101 -18.92 -9.00 2.00
CA VAL A 101 -18.87 -10.46 2.24
C VAL A 101 -19.20 -11.23 0.97
N LYS A 102 -20.26 -10.81 0.25
CA LYS A 102 -20.66 -11.45 -1.02
C LYS A 102 -19.58 -11.30 -2.11
N ALA A 103 -18.90 -10.16 -2.18
CA ALA A 103 -17.85 -9.93 -3.18
C ALA A 103 -16.61 -10.83 -2.97
N PHE A 104 -16.41 -11.31 -1.73
CA PHE A 104 -15.34 -12.26 -1.39
C PHE A 104 -15.76 -13.73 -1.42
N ASP A 105 -17.02 -14.02 -1.78
CA ASP A 105 -17.52 -15.39 -2.00
C ASP A 105 -17.15 -15.87 -3.42
N PHE A 106 -15.86 -16.17 -3.61
CA PHE A 106 -15.30 -16.72 -4.85
C PHE A 106 -14.22 -17.74 -4.55
N GLU A 107 -14.00 -18.69 -5.45
CA GLU A 107 -12.85 -19.60 -5.37
C GLU A 107 -11.62 -18.90 -5.91
N ALA A 108 -10.52 -18.96 -5.14
CA ALA A 108 -9.22 -18.41 -5.53
C ALA A 108 -8.20 -19.54 -5.64
N PHE A 109 -7.51 -19.58 -6.76
CA PHE A 109 -6.44 -20.56 -7.01
C PHE A 109 -5.05 -19.99 -6.74
N LYS A 110 -4.96 -18.68 -6.57
CA LYS A 110 -3.72 -17.92 -6.32
C LYS A 110 -3.96 -16.83 -5.30
N LEU A 111 -2.90 -16.50 -4.55
CA LEU A 111 -2.88 -15.35 -3.65
C LEU A 111 -3.17 -14.05 -4.40
N GLU A 112 -2.56 -13.91 -5.58
CA GLU A 112 -2.67 -12.72 -6.42
C GLU A 112 -4.13 -12.44 -6.82
N ASP A 113 -4.93 -13.50 -7.07
CA ASP A 113 -6.36 -13.34 -7.40
C ASP A 113 -7.14 -12.76 -6.20
N ILE A 114 -6.78 -13.13 -4.97
CA ILE A 114 -7.41 -12.62 -3.74
C ILE A 114 -7.05 -11.13 -3.55
N LEU A 115 -5.77 -10.77 -3.71
CA LEU A 115 -5.30 -9.40 -3.53
C LEU A 115 -5.84 -8.47 -4.62
N ALA A 116 -5.83 -8.90 -5.87
CA ALA A 116 -6.42 -8.15 -6.99
C ALA A 116 -7.94 -7.96 -6.80
N LYS A 117 -8.65 -8.99 -6.34
CA LYS A 117 -10.08 -8.87 -6.05
C LYS A 117 -10.36 -7.90 -4.90
N ALA A 118 -9.53 -7.94 -3.84
CA ALA A 118 -9.66 -7.03 -2.70
C ALA A 118 -9.47 -5.56 -3.13
N SER A 119 -8.45 -5.26 -3.96
CA SER A 119 -8.25 -3.91 -4.48
C SER A 119 -9.44 -3.43 -5.31
N GLN A 120 -10.00 -4.29 -6.18
CA GLN A 120 -11.15 -3.95 -7.01
C GLN A 120 -12.41 -3.68 -6.17
N VAL A 121 -12.73 -4.56 -5.21
CA VAL A 121 -13.91 -4.42 -4.35
C VAL A 121 -13.85 -3.12 -3.54
N LEU A 122 -12.70 -2.78 -2.96
CA LEU A 122 -12.54 -1.53 -2.22
C LEU A 122 -12.66 -0.31 -3.14
N ALA A 123 -12.07 -0.36 -4.33
CA ALA A 123 -12.18 0.71 -5.32
C ALA A 123 -13.63 0.93 -5.78
N ASP A 124 -14.40 -0.14 -6.03
CA ASP A 124 -15.79 -0.07 -6.47
C ASP A 124 -16.72 0.54 -5.40
N ILE A 125 -16.48 0.24 -4.12
CA ILE A 125 -17.31 0.74 -3.01
C ILE A 125 -16.97 2.17 -2.62
N THR A 126 -15.68 2.54 -2.70
CA THR A 126 -15.23 3.88 -2.30
C THR A 126 -15.29 4.90 -3.43
N GLY A 127 -15.21 4.45 -4.67
CA GLY A 127 -15.03 5.33 -5.83
C GLY A 127 -13.64 5.95 -5.93
N PHE A 128 -12.65 5.39 -5.20
CA PHE A 128 -11.27 5.90 -5.17
C PHE A 128 -10.29 4.88 -5.77
N THR A 129 -9.03 5.31 -5.91
CA THR A 129 -7.95 4.41 -6.33
C THR A 129 -7.46 3.61 -5.13
N VAL A 130 -7.25 2.32 -5.34
CA VAL A 130 -6.74 1.41 -4.32
C VAL A 130 -5.50 0.70 -4.81
N ALA A 131 -4.46 0.69 -3.99
CA ALA A 131 -3.26 -0.10 -4.20
C ALA A 131 -3.12 -1.14 -3.08
N ILE A 132 -2.92 -2.40 -3.44
CA ILE A 132 -2.57 -3.46 -2.49
C ILE A 132 -1.16 -3.95 -2.80
N LEU A 133 -0.31 -3.93 -1.79
CA LEU A 133 1.06 -4.41 -1.81
C LEU A 133 1.12 -5.78 -1.15
N ASP A 134 1.79 -6.72 -1.80
CA ASP A 134 2.14 -8.01 -1.19
C ASP A 134 3.19 -7.79 -0.07
N VAL A 135 3.67 -8.86 0.52
CA VAL A 135 4.79 -8.80 1.49
C VAL A 135 6.01 -8.19 0.82
N GLU A 136 6.70 -7.33 1.55
CA GLU A 136 7.95 -6.76 1.09
C GLU A 136 8.94 -7.86 0.69
N PRO A 137 9.46 -7.87 -0.56
CA PRO A 137 10.35 -8.94 -1.03
C PRO A 137 11.59 -9.13 -0.15
N ALA A 138 12.11 -8.05 0.44
CA ALA A 138 13.32 -8.06 1.25
C ALA A 138 13.32 -9.08 2.40
N ARG A 139 12.15 -9.45 2.93
CA ARG A 139 11.99 -10.41 4.04
C ARG A 139 11.77 -11.85 3.60
N GLN A 140 11.57 -12.10 2.31
CA GLN A 140 11.47 -13.46 1.78
C GLN A 140 12.84 -14.10 1.72
N LYS A 141 12.88 -15.45 1.77
CA LYS A 141 14.14 -16.21 1.66
C LYS A 141 14.24 -16.90 0.31
N LEU A 142 15.42 -16.83 -0.29
CA LEU A 142 15.76 -17.65 -1.44
C LEU A 142 15.99 -19.09 -0.96
N THR A 143 15.06 -20.01 -1.26
CA THR A 143 15.10 -21.41 -0.78
C THR A 143 15.69 -22.37 -1.77
N GLY A 144 15.85 -21.97 -3.04
CA GLY A 144 16.49 -22.79 -4.07
C GLY A 144 16.74 -22.02 -5.35
N PHE A 145 17.71 -22.53 -6.11
CA PHE A 145 18.09 -22.00 -7.41
C PHE A 145 18.45 -23.14 -8.38
N GLU A 146 17.84 -23.13 -9.55
CA GLU A 146 18.14 -24.11 -10.61
C GLU A 146 18.36 -23.40 -11.94
N ILE A 147 19.25 -23.97 -12.76
CA ILE A 147 19.44 -23.54 -14.15
C ILE A 147 19.15 -24.72 -15.06
N VAL A 148 18.22 -24.53 -15.98
CA VAL A 148 17.83 -25.48 -17.00
C VAL A 148 18.27 -24.94 -18.35
N GLN A 149 19.25 -25.60 -19.01
CA GLN A 149 19.65 -25.24 -20.35
C GLN A 149 18.58 -25.70 -21.34
N LEU A 150 17.98 -24.75 -22.08
CA LEU A 150 16.91 -25.00 -23.06
C LEU A 150 17.49 -25.29 -24.45
N SER A 151 18.59 -24.62 -24.79
CA SER A 151 19.30 -24.76 -26.07
C SER A 151 20.78 -24.42 -25.89
N ASN A 152 21.54 -24.39 -26.98
CA ASN A 152 22.93 -23.93 -26.94
C ASN A 152 23.07 -22.41 -26.64
N HIS A 153 21.96 -21.66 -26.73
CA HIS A 153 21.97 -20.21 -26.60
C HIS A 153 21.04 -19.70 -25.52
N ASP A 154 20.16 -20.54 -24.96
CA ASP A 154 19.14 -20.14 -24.01
C ASP A 154 19.11 -21.04 -22.79
N ALA A 155 18.88 -20.44 -21.64
CA ALA A 155 18.67 -21.13 -20.38
C ALA A 155 17.52 -20.47 -19.59
N LEU A 156 16.99 -21.24 -18.64
CA LEU A 156 15.98 -20.83 -17.70
C LEU A 156 16.56 -20.91 -16.28
N ALA A 157 16.57 -19.80 -15.57
CA ALA A 157 16.80 -19.79 -14.13
C ALA A 157 15.47 -19.99 -13.41
N VAL A 158 15.43 -20.88 -12.42
CA VAL A 158 14.30 -21.13 -11.55
C VAL A 158 14.72 -20.73 -10.15
N LEU A 159 14.04 -19.73 -9.58
CA LEU A 159 14.30 -19.19 -8.25
C LEU A 159 13.13 -19.55 -7.34
N ASN A 160 13.40 -20.26 -6.27
CA ASN A 160 12.41 -20.65 -5.29
C ASN A 160 12.52 -19.72 -4.08
N LEU A 161 11.40 -19.12 -3.71
CA LEU A 161 11.29 -18.36 -2.48
C LEU A 161 10.43 -19.13 -1.47
N ASP A 162 10.58 -18.80 -0.19
CA ASP A 162 9.70 -19.32 0.84
C ASP A 162 8.27 -18.82 0.59
N ASP A 163 7.31 -19.74 0.72
CA ASP A 163 5.87 -19.48 0.60
C ASP A 163 5.40 -18.79 -0.70
N SER A 164 6.22 -18.84 -1.75
CA SER A 164 5.91 -18.26 -3.07
C SER A 164 6.01 -19.31 -4.18
N LYS A 165 5.37 -19.03 -5.32
CA LYS A 165 5.59 -19.84 -6.52
C LYS A 165 7.02 -19.67 -7.02
N PRO A 166 7.60 -20.72 -7.64
CA PRO A 166 8.87 -20.60 -8.33
C PRO A 166 8.81 -19.47 -9.35
N MET A 167 9.78 -18.57 -9.30
CA MET A 167 9.98 -17.55 -10.31
C MET A 167 10.92 -18.09 -11.38
N THR A 168 10.62 -17.83 -12.65
CA THR A 168 11.41 -18.28 -13.77
C THR A 168 11.87 -17.11 -14.61
N VAL A 169 13.16 -17.07 -14.92
CA VAL A 169 13.79 -16.05 -15.76
C VAL A 169 14.52 -16.72 -16.92
N GLN A 170 14.01 -16.51 -18.12
CA GLN A 170 14.71 -16.97 -19.33
C GLN A 170 15.80 -15.97 -19.70
N PHE A 171 16.99 -16.46 -20.03
CA PHE A 171 18.13 -15.64 -20.42
C PHE A 171 18.94 -16.26 -21.54
N ALA A 172 19.59 -15.42 -22.34
CA ALA A 172 20.54 -15.84 -23.33
C ALA A 172 21.87 -16.20 -22.68
N ILE A 173 22.40 -17.39 -23.01
CA ILE A 173 23.72 -17.84 -22.54
C ILE A 173 24.80 -16.97 -23.18
N PRO A 174 25.69 -16.31 -22.40
CA PRO A 174 26.77 -15.52 -22.98
C PRO A 174 27.64 -16.34 -23.93
N LYS A 175 28.04 -15.76 -25.06
CA LYS A 175 28.74 -16.45 -26.15
C LYS A 175 30.02 -17.22 -25.72
N ASN A 176 30.64 -16.78 -24.65
CA ASN A 176 31.87 -17.36 -24.13
C ASN A 176 31.64 -18.38 -23.00
N PHE A 177 30.37 -18.69 -22.67
CA PHE A 177 30.01 -19.66 -21.63
C PHE A 177 30.01 -21.09 -22.21
N LEU A 178 30.55 -21.98 -21.41
CA LEU A 178 30.43 -23.44 -21.60
C LEU A 178 29.41 -23.98 -20.57
N SER A 179 28.94 -25.21 -20.79
CA SER A 179 27.99 -25.84 -19.82
C SER A 179 28.54 -25.91 -18.38
N ARG A 180 29.85 -26.06 -18.22
CA ARG A 180 30.53 -26.03 -16.91
C ARG A 180 30.42 -24.66 -16.22
N ASP A 181 30.29 -23.57 -16.98
CA ASP A 181 30.18 -22.21 -16.44
C ASP A 181 28.79 -21.97 -15.84
N LEU A 182 27.74 -22.54 -16.46
CA LEU A 182 26.38 -22.55 -15.89
C LEU A 182 26.32 -23.35 -14.60
N LEU A 183 26.99 -24.51 -14.53
CA LEU A 183 27.08 -25.28 -13.28
C LEU A 183 27.80 -24.49 -12.19
N ARG A 184 28.90 -23.81 -12.55
CA ARG A 184 29.66 -23.00 -11.61
C ARG A 184 28.85 -21.81 -11.10
N LEU A 185 28.02 -21.18 -11.96
CA LEU A 185 27.11 -20.12 -11.60
C LEU A 185 26.08 -20.63 -10.58
N LYS A 186 25.49 -21.81 -10.83
CA LYS A 186 24.57 -22.45 -9.89
C LYS A 186 25.24 -22.73 -8.55
N GLU A 187 26.45 -23.31 -8.52
CA GLU A 187 27.20 -23.58 -7.29
C GLU A 187 27.42 -22.31 -6.46
N VAL A 188 27.80 -21.19 -7.10
CA VAL A 188 28.01 -19.90 -6.42
C VAL A 188 26.71 -19.41 -5.77
N VAL A 189 25.58 -19.52 -6.46
CA VAL A 189 24.27 -19.14 -5.90
C VAL A 189 23.89 -20.04 -4.74
N ASP A 190 23.99 -21.37 -4.89
CA ASP A 190 23.64 -22.33 -3.84
C ASP A 190 24.48 -22.12 -2.57
N GLU A 191 25.79 -21.91 -2.71
CA GLU A 191 26.66 -21.72 -1.56
C GLU A 191 26.50 -20.38 -0.84
N ARG A 192 26.17 -19.31 -1.57
CA ARG A 192 26.27 -17.94 -1.07
C ARG A 192 24.93 -17.26 -0.83
N LEU A 193 23.90 -17.60 -1.60
CA LEU A 193 22.63 -16.91 -1.64
C LEU A 193 21.45 -17.76 -1.15
N VAL A 194 21.45 -19.08 -1.44
CA VAL A 194 20.36 -19.95 -0.97
C VAL A 194 20.35 -20.02 0.54
N GLY A 195 19.14 -19.95 1.13
CA GLY A 195 18.87 -19.90 2.57
C GLY A 195 18.98 -18.49 3.17
N ARG A 196 19.26 -17.46 2.36
CA ARG A 196 19.36 -16.06 2.81
C ARG A 196 18.06 -15.29 2.55
N GLU A 197 17.80 -14.29 3.39
CA GLU A 197 16.76 -13.30 3.12
C GLU A 197 17.14 -12.46 1.89
N LEU A 198 16.15 -12.01 1.12
CA LEU A 198 16.40 -11.26 -0.12
C LEU A 198 17.14 -9.96 0.12
N ILE A 199 17.02 -9.34 1.30
CA ILE A 199 17.82 -8.18 1.66
C ILE A 199 19.33 -8.52 1.71
N ASP A 200 19.67 -9.69 2.27
CA ASP A 200 21.05 -10.17 2.30
C ASP A 200 21.51 -10.58 0.90
N VAL A 201 20.63 -11.23 0.11
CA VAL A 201 20.90 -11.56 -1.29
C VAL A 201 21.24 -10.30 -2.08
N HIS A 202 20.41 -9.23 -1.95
CA HIS A 202 20.65 -7.95 -2.61
C HIS A 202 21.99 -7.33 -2.23
N TYR A 203 22.32 -7.33 -0.93
CA TYR A 203 23.62 -6.83 -0.44
C TYR A 203 24.80 -7.66 -1.01
N LYS A 204 24.70 -8.99 -0.96
CA LYS A 204 25.75 -9.90 -1.45
C LYS A 204 25.97 -9.81 -2.96
N LEU A 205 24.92 -9.65 -3.75
CA LEU A 205 25.02 -9.44 -5.20
C LEU A 205 25.88 -8.22 -5.56
N ARG A 206 25.89 -7.19 -4.72
CA ARG A 206 26.66 -5.95 -4.94
C ARG A 206 28.03 -5.93 -4.29
N THR A 207 28.30 -6.79 -3.32
CA THR A 207 29.53 -6.76 -2.51
C THR A 207 30.37 -8.03 -2.68
N GLU A 208 29.84 -9.19 -2.31
CA GLU A 208 30.57 -10.46 -2.26
C GLU A 208 30.61 -11.15 -3.62
N ILE A 209 29.47 -11.23 -4.31
CA ILE A 209 29.34 -12.01 -5.55
C ILE A 209 30.28 -11.53 -6.65
N PRO A 210 30.44 -10.22 -6.93
CA PRO A 210 31.39 -9.77 -7.94
C PRO A 210 32.84 -10.26 -7.68
N GLN A 211 33.26 -10.25 -6.42
CA GLN A 211 34.60 -10.73 -6.03
C GLN A 211 34.75 -12.25 -6.18
N VAL A 212 33.69 -13.00 -5.91
CA VAL A 212 33.67 -14.45 -6.10
C VAL A 212 33.72 -14.80 -7.58
N LEU A 213 32.93 -14.09 -8.41
CA LEU A 213 32.88 -14.31 -9.86
C LEU A 213 34.22 -14.02 -10.55
N GLN A 214 34.95 -12.99 -10.11
CA GLN A 214 36.29 -12.67 -10.61
C GLN A 214 37.31 -13.83 -10.47
N LYS A 215 37.09 -14.73 -9.49
CA LYS A 215 37.97 -15.88 -9.28
C LYS A 215 37.70 -17.03 -10.28
N TYR A 216 36.48 -17.08 -10.82
CA TYR A 216 36.03 -18.20 -11.64
C TYR A 216 35.85 -17.87 -13.12
N PHE A 217 35.62 -16.59 -13.47
CA PHE A 217 35.31 -16.15 -14.82
C PHE A 217 36.32 -15.12 -15.32
N THR A 218 36.76 -15.31 -16.56
CA THR A 218 37.78 -14.45 -17.22
C THR A 218 37.16 -13.10 -17.68
N VAL A 219 35.85 -13.07 -17.96
CA VAL A 219 35.09 -11.86 -18.37
C VAL A 219 33.99 -11.61 -17.35
N THR A 220 34.29 -10.81 -16.35
CA THR A 220 33.47 -10.67 -15.16
C THR A 220 32.23 -9.79 -15.41
N ASP A 221 32.36 -8.75 -16.24
CA ASP A 221 31.27 -7.77 -16.44
C ASP A 221 30.00 -8.44 -17.01
N ASN A 222 30.12 -9.25 -18.04
CA ASN A 222 28.96 -9.96 -18.62
C ASN A 222 28.29 -10.94 -17.63
N VAL A 223 29.06 -11.47 -16.67
CA VAL A 223 28.54 -12.40 -15.67
C VAL A 223 27.81 -11.63 -14.57
N ILE A 224 28.32 -10.48 -14.17
CA ILE A 224 27.65 -9.58 -13.21
C ILE A 224 26.33 -9.09 -13.80
N ASP A 225 26.33 -8.62 -15.05
CA ASP A 225 25.12 -8.20 -15.76
C ASP A 225 24.08 -9.32 -15.86
N LEU A 226 24.55 -10.57 -16.07
CA LEU A 226 23.68 -11.74 -16.09
C LEU A 226 23.05 -12.01 -14.70
N PHE A 227 23.85 -11.90 -13.63
CA PHE A 227 23.32 -12.03 -12.27
C PHE A 227 22.28 -10.94 -11.98
N ASP A 228 22.59 -9.68 -12.28
CA ASP A 228 21.65 -8.57 -12.10
C ASP A 228 20.36 -8.83 -12.91
N TYR A 229 20.47 -9.32 -14.13
CA TYR A 229 19.32 -9.66 -14.96
C TYR A 229 18.47 -10.78 -14.35
N ILE A 230 19.08 -11.86 -13.86
CA ILE A 230 18.37 -13.02 -13.28
C ILE A 230 17.68 -12.62 -11.96
N PHE A 231 18.35 -11.85 -11.12
CA PHE A 231 17.89 -11.58 -9.76
C PHE A 231 17.04 -10.33 -9.62
N LYS A 232 17.05 -9.39 -10.60
CA LYS A 232 16.30 -8.13 -10.50
C LYS A 232 14.80 -8.31 -10.22
N GLU A 233 14.20 -9.37 -10.77
CA GLU A 233 12.77 -9.64 -10.61
C GLU A 233 12.39 -10.03 -9.17
N LEU A 234 13.34 -10.61 -8.42
CA LEU A 234 13.13 -10.96 -7.00
C LEU A 234 12.89 -9.75 -6.11
N PHE A 235 13.39 -8.58 -6.52
CA PHE A 235 13.31 -7.36 -5.74
C PHE A 235 12.15 -6.46 -6.15
N LYS A 236 11.39 -6.87 -7.15
CA LYS A 236 10.17 -6.16 -7.54
C LYS A 236 9.05 -6.48 -6.58
N GLU A 237 8.45 -5.45 -6.05
CA GLU A 237 7.26 -5.58 -5.25
C GLU A 237 6.04 -5.81 -6.15
N THR A 238 5.16 -6.74 -5.76
CA THR A 238 3.90 -6.96 -6.47
C THR A 238 2.86 -5.98 -5.96
N VAL A 239 2.34 -5.16 -6.87
CA VAL A 239 1.34 -4.13 -6.59
C VAL A 239 0.08 -4.41 -7.39
N PHE A 240 -1.06 -4.42 -6.72
CA PHE A 240 -2.39 -4.55 -7.34
C PHE A 240 -3.10 -3.22 -7.27
N VAL A 241 -3.23 -2.52 -8.40
CA VAL A 241 -3.90 -1.22 -8.45
C VAL A 241 -5.25 -1.36 -9.13
N ALA A 242 -6.30 -0.91 -8.45
CA ALA A 242 -7.66 -0.85 -8.96
C ALA A 242 -8.22 0.58 -8.88
N GLY A 243 -9.23 0.87 -9.69
CA GLY A 243 -9.88 2.19 -9.68
C GLY A 243 -8.99 3.34 -10.18
N LYS A 244 -7.96 3.09 -11.00
CA LYS A 244 -7.12 4.17 -11.57
C LYS A 244 -7.94 5.24 -12.28
N VAL A 245 -9.00 4.83 -12.98
CA VAL A 245 -9.91 5.74 -13.71
C VAL A 245 -10.62 6.71 -12.76
N ASN A 246 -10.89 6.29 -11.52
CA ASN A 246 -11.53 7.13 -10.52
C ASN A 246 -10.67 8.36 -10.18
N ALA A 247 -9.34 8.26 -10.31
CA ALA A 247 -8.44 9.38 -10.07
C ALA A 247 -8.67 10.56 -11.02
N LEU A 248 -9.27 10.33 -12.19
CA LEU A 248 -9.59 11.40 -13.14
C LEU A 248 -10.62 12.39 -12.59
N ASP A 249 -11.42 11.98 -11.62
CA ASP A 249 -12.47 12.83 -11.02
C ASP A 249 -11.92 13.77 -9.94
N TYR A 250 -10.74 13.46 -9.35
CA TYR A 250 -10.22 14.20 -8.19
C TYR A 250 -8.72 14.50 -8.23
N ALA A 251 -8.00 14.05 -9.24
CA ALA A 251 -6.54 14.19 -9.31
C ALA A 251 -6.07 14.75 -10.65
N GLU A 252 -4.86 15.28 -10.66
CA GLU A 252 -4.23 15.79 -11.87
C GLU A 252 -3.64 14.65 -12.74
N LEU A 253 -3.37 14.95 -14.00
CA LEU A 253 -2.78 13.98 -14.94
C LEU A 253 -1.44 13.40 -14.44
N LYS A 254 -0.63 14.18 -13.73
CA LYS A 254 0.63 13.69 -13.12
C LYS A 254 0.40 12.53 -12.15
N THR A 255 -0.67 12.59 -11.37
CA THR A 255 -1.07 11.52 -10.44
C THR A 255 -1.46 10.27 -11.22
N TYR A 256 -2.30 10.41 -12.24
CA TYR A 256 -2.71 9.28 -13.08
C TYR A 256 -1.50 8.57 -13.72
N GLN A 257 -0.53 9.33 -14.20
CA GLN A 257 0.72 8.78 -14.75
C GLN A 257 1.57 8.08 -13.69
N PHE A 258 1.66 8.65 -12.49
CA PHE A 258 2.39 8.05 -11.38
C PHE A 258 1.78 6.72 -10.92
N LEU A 259 0.46 6.55 -11.00
CA LEU A 259 -0.21 5.29 -10.66
C LEU A 259 0.18 4.11 -11.57
N ASP A 260 0.88 4.36 -12.69
CA ASP A 260 1.47 3.34 -13.55
C ASP A 260 2.90 2.96 -13.13
N ASP A 261 3.55 3.76 -12.28
CA ASP A 261 4.84 3.42 -11.66
C ASP A 261 4.62 2.58 -10.40
N GLU A 262 4.44 1.27 -10.58
CA GLU A 262 4.18 0.34 -9.48
C GLU A 262 5.24 0.39 -8.38
N GLN A 263 6.51 0.55 -8.75
CA GLN A 263 7.61 0.56 -7.77
C GLN A 263 7.69 1.88 -7.00
N GLY A 264 7.49 3.02 -7.67
CA GLY A 264 7.40 4.33 -7.04
C GLY A 264 6.21 4.41 -6.09
N LEU A 265 5.05 3.85 -6.51
CA LEU A 265 3.85 3.80 -5.69
C LEU A 265 4.05 2.92 -4.44
N ALA A 266 4.64 1.72 -4.60
CA ALA A 266 4.97 0.84 -3.48
C ALA A 266 5.89 1.53 -2.46
N LEU A 267 6.97 2.15 -2.95
CA LEU A 267 7.91 2.89 -2.10
C LEU A 267 7.21 3.99 -1.31
N THR A 268 6.37 4.80 -1.97
CA THR A 268 5.64 5.90 -1.34
C THR A 268 4.68 5.40 -0.26
N ILE A 269 3.91 4.34 -0.54
CA ILE A 269 2.99 3.73 0.43
C ILE A 269 3.75 3.18 1.64
N ARG A 270 4.89 2.52 1.43
CA ARG A 270 5.69 1.97 2.53
C ARG A 270 6.32 3.07 3.39
N GLN A 271 6.85 4.11 2.78
CA GLN A 271 7.41 5.26 3.50
C GLN A 271 6.36 5.99 4.34
N GLY A 272 5.12 6.04 3.85
CA GLY A 272 4.00 6.66 4.56
C GLY A 272 3.44 5.83 5.71
N MET A 273 3.83 4.55 5.83
CA MET A 273 3.33 3.65 6.87
C MET A 273 4.24 3.63 8.08
N ALA A 274 3.73 4.03 9.25
CA ALA A 274 4.47 3.94 10.50
C ALA A 274 4.71 2.48 10.92
N GLU A 275 5.91 2.14 11.39
CA GLU A 275 6.32 0.76 11.68
C GLU A 275 5.39 0.05 12.67
N ASN A 276 4.99 0.73 13.74
CA ASN A 276 4.23 0.16 14.85
C ASN A 276 2.72 0.36 14.75
N GLU A 277 2.22 0.93 13.66
CA GLU A 277 0.80 1.20 13.47
C GLU A 277 0.15 0.16 12.55
N MET A 278 -1.12 -0.13 12.79
CA MET A 278 -1.93 -0.98 11.90
C MET A 278 -2.58 -0.20 10.77
N ALA A 279 -2.76 1.10 10.97
CA ALA A 279 -3.29 2.00 9.96
C ALA A 279 -2.65 3.39 10.09
N THR A 280 -2.40 4.03 8.96
CA THR A 280 -1.90 5.40 8.89
C THR A 280 -2.74 6.19 7.90
N VAL A 281 -3.06 7.44 8.24
CA VAL A 281 -3.73 8.37 7.33
C VAL A 281 -2.82 9.58 7.13
N GLN A 282 -2.42 9.80 5.89
CA GLN A 282 -1.68 10.98 5.47
C GLN A 282 -2.63 11.90 4.72
N VAL A 283 -2.72 13.16 5.14
CA VAL A 283 -3.57 14.19 4.52
C VAL A 283 -2.67 15.24 3.89
N ALA A 284 -2.63 15.31 2.57
CA ALA A 284 -1.78 16.25 1.82
C ALA A 284 -0.31 16.26 2.32
N ASP A 285 0.23 15.10 2.64
CA ASP A 285 1.53 14.94 3.33
C ASP A 285 2.41 13.87 2.66
N SER A 286 2.15 13.58 1.37
CA SER A 286 2.99 12.66 0.62
C SER A 286 4.30 13.35 0.23
N SER A 287 5.41 12.63 0.40
CA SER A 287 6.72 13.06 -0.13
C SER A 287 6.78 13.01 -1.66
N GLU A 288 5.84 12.28 -2.29
CA GLU A 288 5.72 12.19 -3.75
C GLU A 288 4.86 13.34 -4.29
N PRO A 289 5.42 14.23 -5.13
CA PRO A 289 4.68 15.40 -5.64
C PRO A 289 3.40 15.07 -6.41
N ALA A 290 3.32 13.88 -7.02
CA ALA A 290 2.13 13.42 -7.73
C ALA A 290 0.96 13.11 -6.79
N LEU A 291 1.22 12.87 -5.50
CA LEU A 291 0.24 12.55 -4.47
C LEU A 291 0.14 13.63 -3.38
N ALA A 292 0.86 14.77 -3.52
CA ALA A 292 0.96 15.79 -2.49
C ALA A 292 -0.39 16.44 -2.11
N ASP A 293 -1.32 16.54 -3.06
CA ASP A 293 -2.66 17.12 -2.86
C ASP A 293 -3.75 16.06 -2.59
N LEU A 294 -3.34 14.83 -2.26
CA LEU A 294 -4.25 13.73 -1.99
C LEU A 294 -4.10 13.20 -0.57
N SER A 295 -5.04 12.36 -0.17
CA SER A 295 -4.96 11.62 1.08
C SER A 295 -4.69 10.15 0.80
N LEU A 296 -3.77 9.57 1.59
CA LEU A 296 -3.45 8.15 1.58
C LEU A 296 -3.88 7.55 2.92
N LEU A 297 -4.77 6.55 2.85
CA LEU A 297 -5.18 5.77 4.00
C LEU A 297 -4.64 4.36 3.83
N THR A 298 -3.63 4.00 4.60
CA THR A 298 -2.92 2.73 4.48
C THR A 298 -3.21 1.84 5.70
N TYR A 299 -3.49 0.56 5.44
CA TYR A 299 -3.79 -0.46 6.44
C TYR A 299 -2.90 -1.68 6.26
N LYS A 300 -2.30 -2.18 7.36
CA LYS A 300 -1.55 -3.45 7.39
C LYS A 300 -2.50 -4.62 7.51
N PHE A 301 -2.33 -5.65 6.70
CA PHE A 301 -3.05 -6.91 6.86
C PHE A 301 -2.08 -8.09 6.84
N LEU A 302 -2.40 -9.11 7.62
CA LEU A 302 -1.56 -10.30 7.73
C LEU A 302 -1.79 -11.24 6.56
N ILE A 303 -0.71 -11.62 5.87
CA ILE A 303 -0.68 -12.74 4.94
C ILE A 303 -0.06 -13.92 5.70
N PRO A 304 -0.81 -15.00 5.97
CA PRO A 304 -0.33 -16.13 6.76
C PRO A 304 0.99 -16.67 6.22
N TYR A 305 1.93 -16.98 7.11
CA TYR A 305 3.28 -17.51 6.84
C TYR A 305 4.24 -16.57 6.10
N ARG A 306 3.76 -15.44 5.53
CA ARG A 306 4.58 -14.53 4.71
C ARG A 306 4.88 -13.19 5.39
N GLY A 307 3.99 -12.69 6.25
CA GLY A 307 4.16 -11.40 6.91
C GLY A 307 3.02 -10.42 6.61
N PHE A 308 3.34 -9.13 6.54
CA PHE A 308 2.33 -8.09 6.35
C PHE A 308 2.37 -7.52 4.94
N GLY A 309 1.21 -7.53 4.28
CA GLY A 309 0.91 -6.70 3.13
C GLY A 309 0.34 -5.34 3.54
N LEU A 310 0.26 -4.43 2.60
CA LEU A 310 -0.34 -3.10 2.78
C LEU A 310 -1.50 -2.91 1.81
N MET A 311 -2.57 -2.28 2.29
CA MET A 311 -3.71 -1.86 1.48
C MET A 311 -3.86 -0.35 1.64
N SER A 312 -3.73 0.41 0.55
CA SER A 312 -3.78 1.86 0.55
C SER A 312 -4.92 2.36 -0.32
N LEU A 313 -5.76 3.22 0.26
CA LEU A 313 -6.78 3.98 -0.43
C LEU A 313 -6.21 5.37 -0.74
N ILE A 314 -6.27 5.78 -2.00
CA ILE A 314 -5.77 7.05 -2.50
C ILE A 314 -6.98 7.85 -2.97
N GLY A 315 -7.26 8.95 -2.31
CA GLY A 315 -8.45 9.75 -2.59
C GLY A 315 -8.22 11.24 -2.35
N PRO A 316 -9.22 12.08 -2.60
CA PRO A 316 -9.15 13.52 -2.38
C PRO A 316 -9.06 13.85 -0.88
N ILE A 317 -8.56 15.04 -0.56
CA ILE A 317 -8.40 15.51 0.82
C ILE A 317 -9.75 15.58 1.56
N ASP A 318 -10.82 15.84 0.86
CA ASP A 318 -12.18 15.99 1.40
C ASP A 318 -12.98 14.67 1.42
N MET A 319 -12.30 13.51 1.32
CA MET A 319 -12.97 12.22 1.43
C MET A 319 -13.56 11.99 2.85
N ASN A 320 -14.58 11.13 2.94
CA ASN A 320 -15.14 10.73 4.23
C ASN A 320 -14.19 9.75 4.96
N TYR A 321 -13.31 10.28 5.80
CA TYR A 321 -12.28 9.51 6.51
C TYR A 321 -12.88 8.44 7.44
N ARG A 322 -13.94 8.76 8.23
CA ARG A 322 -14.56 7.82 9.18
C ARG A 322 -15.09 6.58 8.46
N ARG A 323 -15.86 6.80 7.39
CA ARG A 323 -16.40 5.72 6.56
C ARG A 323 -15.28 4.90 5.91
N ASN A 324 -14.29 5.57 5.32
CA ASN A 324 -13.23 4.89 4.57
C ASN A 324 -12.27 4.08 5.49
N VAL A 325 -11.94 4.61 6.68
CA VAL A 325 -11.16 3.86 7.67
C VAL A 325 -11.93 2.63 8.17
N SER A 326 -13.24 2.77 8.36
CA SER A 326 -14.09 1.66 8.77
C SER A 326 -14.20 0.59 7.67
N LEU A 327 -14.37 1.00 6.40
CA LEU A 327 -14.42 0.08 5.24
C LEU A 327 -13.11 -0.69 5.08
N ILE A 328 -11.96 -0.01 5.09
CA ILE A 328 -10.66 -0.66 4.91
C ILE A 328 -10.38 -1.67 6.04
N ASN A 329 -10.83 -1.36 7.26
CA ASN A 329 -10.71 -2.24 8.42
C ASN A 329 -11.56 -3.51 8.26
N VAL A 330 -12.81 -3.38 7.79
CA VAL A 330 -13.69 -4.53 7.54
C VAL A 330 -13.15 -5.39 6.40
N ILE A 331 -12.72 -4.78 5.30
CA ILE A 331 -12.08 -5.51 4.20
C ILE A 331 -10.82 -6.22 4.68
N GLY A 332 -9.97 -5.58 5.47
CA GLY A 332 -8.79 -6.20 6.05
C GLY A 332 -9.12 -7.46 6.87
N ARG A 333 -10.23 -7.44 7.64
CA ARG A 333 -10.70 -8.62 8.39
C ARG A 333 -11.24 -9.72 7.48
N ILE A 334 -12.05 -9.37 6.47
CA ILE A 334 -12.56 -10.34 5.49
C ILE A 334 -11.39 -10.97 4.73
N LEU A 335 -10.43 -10.16 4.29
CA LEU A 335 -9.23 -10.59 3.60
C LEU A 335 -8.40 -11.55 4.47
N ALA A 336 -8.21 -11.25 5.75
CA ALA A 336 -7.50 -12.12 6.68
C ALA A 336 -8.17 -13.50 6.85
N VAL A 337 -9.52 -13.56 6.86
CA VAL A 337 -10.27 -14.83 6.87
C VAL A 337 -10.06 -15.58 5.56
N LYS A 338 -10.24 -14.91 4.42
CA LYS A 338 -10.08 -15.50 3.07
C LYS A 338 -8.67 -16.05 2.86
N LEU A 339 -7.65 -15.31 3.27
CA LEU A 339 -6.26 -15.75 3.18
C LEU A 339 -5.97 -16.95 4.07
N ARG A 340 -6.54 -16.98 5.29
CA ARG A 340 -6.41 -18.13 6.19
C ARG A 340 -7.02 -19.39 5.59
N ASP A 341 -8.21 -19.28 4.97
CA ASP A 341 -8.88 -20.40 4.34
C ASP A 341 -8.11 -20.89 3.11
N TYR A 342 -7.58 -19.95 2.30
CA TYR A 342 -6.71 -20.27 1.18
C TYR A 342 -5.46 -21.06 1.59
N TYR A 343 -4.72 -20.61 2.62
CA TYR A 343 -3.53 -21.31 3.11
C TYR A 343 -3.86 -22.62 3.83
N ARG A 344 -5.02 -22.70 4.51
CA ARG A 344 -5.51 -23.96 5.08
C ARG A 344 -5.76 -24.98 3.98
N TYR A 345 -6.37 -24.60 2.89
CA TYR A 345 -6.58 -25.47 1.72
C TYR A 345 -5.26 -25.96 1.13
N LEU A 346 -4.28 -25.08 0.93
CA LEU A 346 -2.96 -25.45 0.42
C LEU A 346 -2.20 -26.42 1.35
N ASN A 347 -2.38 -26.30 2.65
CA ASN A 347 -1.73 -27.16 3.65
C ASN A 347 -2.51 -28.46 3.96
N SER A 348 -3.75 -28.59 3.48
CA SER A 348 -4.49 -29.84 3.59
C SER A 348 -3.94 -30.82 2.54
N ASN A 349 -3.46 -32.01 3.00
CA ASN A 349 -3.06 -33.11 2.11
C ASN A 349 -4.30 -33.63 1.37
N HIS A 350 -4.66 -33.00 0.26
CA HIS A 350 -5.78 -33.43 -0.60
C HIS A 350 -5.40 -34.51 -1.63
N TYR A 351 -4.20 -35.08 -1.53
CA TYR A 351 -3.80 -36.25 -2.31
C TYR A 351 -4.10 -37.53 -1.53
N GLU A 352 -5.37 -37.82 -1.27
CA GLU A 352 -5.77 -39.21 -1.19
C GLU A 352 -5.85 -39.74 -2.63
N VAL A 353 -4.77 -40.36 -3.07
CA VAL A 353 -4.78 -41.19 -4.29
C VAL A 353 -5.62 -42.41 -4.00
N HIS A 354 -6.85 -42.47 -4.52
CA HIS A 354 -7.62 -43.69 -4.60
C HIS A 354 -7.05 -44.64 -5.66
#